data_7ae6ad1980d56ad65209f5a36ad07302
#
_entry.id   7ae6ad1980d56ad65209f5a36ad07302
#
_cell.length_a   1.000
_cell.length_b   1.000
_cell.length_c   1.000
_cell.angle_alpha   90.00
_cell.angle_beta   90.00
_cell.angle_gamma   90.00
#
_symmetry.space_group_name_H-M   'P 1'
#
loop_
_entity.id
_entity.type
_entity.pdbx_description
1 polymer ?
#
loop_
_entity_poly.entity_id
_entity_poly.type
_entity_poly.pdbx_seq_one_letter_code
_entity_poly.pdbx_strand_id
1 'polypeptide(L)'
;MEFLKKLVGDKCYLSPADATLADKVARWSNDLRVSVRTGDISDMITVDAQREYLNGMNEGGYAFYIIDSENDEAIGVIRLMRISHIHRNAVLGMFIGDSNHRNKGIGTEATKLILDFAFNVINLRNVMIETFSFNERAINLCKKIGFKEIGRRRNAIIYGNNEFDEVFMDILNTDFHESIICEVLK
;
A
#
# COMPACT_ATOMS: atom_id res chain seq x y z
N MET A 1 17.28 13.07 7.50
CA MET A 1 16.84 13.15 6.08
C MET A 1 15.52 13.87 6.10
N GLU A 2 15.30 14.85 5.28
CA GLU A 2 14.03 15.57 5.19
C GLU A 2 13.18 14.90 4.10
N PHE A 3 11.97 14.45 4.46
CA PHE A 3 11.02 13.84 3.52
C PHE A 3 10.12 14.90 2.89
N LEU A 4 9.84 14.72 1.60
CA LEU A 4 8.88 15.58 0.88
C LEU A 4 7.46 15.20 1.27
N LYS A 5 6.67 16.17 1.78
CA LYS A 5 5.28 15.95 2.18
C LYS A 5 4.36 16.13 0.97
N LYS A 6 3.92 15.02 0.35
CA LYS A 6 3.03 15.08 -0.82
C LYS A 6 1.56 14.99 -0.44
N LEU A 7 1.19 14.05 0.43
CA LEU A 7 -0.17 13.86 0.94
C LEU A 7 -0.07 13.78 2.46
N VAL A 8 -0.74 14.68 3.16
CA VAL A 8 -0.54 14.87 4.60
C VAL A 8 -1.83 14.52 5.35
N GLY A 9 -1.70 13.63 6.33
CA GLY A 9 -2.72 13.29 7.32
C GLY A 9 -2.28 13.67 8.74
N ASP A 10 -3.03 13.22 9.72
CA ASP A 10 -2.76 13.51 11.14
C ASP A 10 -1.63 12.63 11.70
N LYS A 11 -1.68 11.31 11.42
CA LYS A 11 -0.76 10.30 11.95
C LYS A 11 0.41 10.01 11.02
N CYS A 12 0.23 10.22 9.73
CA CYS A 12 1.25 9.97 8.74
C CYS A 12 1.11 10.92 7.55
N TYR A 13 2.18 11.00 6.79
CA TYR A 13 2.13 11.60 5.47
C TYR A 13 2.81 10.68 4.45
N LEU A 14 2.49 10.88 3.18
CA LEU A 14 3.06 10.12 2.07
C LEU A 14 4.11 10.98 1.37
N SER A 15 5.34 10.46 1.33
CA SER A 15 6.49 11.04 0.62
C SER A 15 6.80 10.21 -0.62
N PRO A 16 7.07 10.81 -1.79
CA PRO A 16 7.47 10.04 -2.96
C PRO A 16 8.61 9.08 -2.64
N ALA A 17 8.46 7.82 -3.02
CA ALA A 17 9.49 6.81 -2.79
C ALA A 17 10.61 6.93 -3.83
N ASP A 18 11.84 6.77 -3.38
CA ASP A 18 13.05 6.75 -4.18
C ASP A 18 14.04 5.70 -3.66
N ALA A 19 15.23 5.62 -4.24
CA ALA A 19 16.23 4.63 -3.86
C ALA A 19 16.98 4.94 -2.54
N THR A 20 16.74 6.07 -1.89
CA THR A 20 17.49 6.48 -0.69
C THR A 20 17.28 5.55 0.50
N LEU A 21 16.12 4.90 0.58
CA LEU A 21 15.79 3.93 1.63
C LEU A 21 15.87 2.47 1.17
N ALA A 22 16.58 2.17 0.09
CA ALA A 22 16.68 0.81 -0.47
C ALA A 22 17.14 -0.22 0.59
N ASP A 23 18.11 0.12 1.43
CA ASP A 23 18.58 -0.72 2.52
C ASP A 23 17.49 -1.04 3.56
N LYS A 24 16.72 -0.02 3.96
CA LYS A 24 15.61 -0.16 4.92
C LYS A 24 14.49 -1.02 4.33
N VAL A 25 14.10 -0.76 3.08
CA VAL A 25 13.03 -1.50 2.40
C VAL A 25 13.46 -2.95 2.13
N ALA A 26 14.71 -3.20 1.71
CA ALA A 26 15.24 -4.55 1.53
C ALA A 26 15.19 -5.37 2.83
N ARG A 27 15.53 -4.76 3.97
CA ARG A 27 15.39 -5.44 5.29
C ARG A 27 13.95 -5.80 5.59
N TRP A 28 12.99 -4.92 5.31
CA TRP A 28 11.56 -5.23 5.50
C TRP A 28 11.09 -6.34 4.57
N SER A 29 11.48 -6.29 3.29
CA SER A 29 11.08 -7.28 2.29
C SER A 29 11.64 -8.68 2.58
N ASN A 30 12.83 -8.77 3.20
CA ASN A 30 13.42 -10.02 3.65
C ASN A 30 12.93 -10.49 5.05
N ASP A 31 12.16 -9.69 5.79
CA ASP A 31 11.52 -10.14 7.04
C ASP A 31 10.33 -11.05 6.71
N LEU A 32 10.41 -12.33 7.06
CA LEU A 32 9.35 -13.31 6.81
C LEU A 32 7.98 -12.87 7.36
N ARG A 33 7.95 -12.06 8.43
CA ARG A 33 6.71 -11.50 8.99
C ARG A 33 6.06 -10.43 8.11
N VAL A 34 6.83 -9.87 7.17
CA VAL A 34 6.36 -8.95 6.14
C VAL A 34 6.08 -9.73 4.85
N SER A 35 7.09 -10.43 4.32
CA SER A 35 7.02 -11.08 2.99
C SER A 35 5.93 -12.14 2.88
N VAL A 36 5.61 -12.86 3.97
CA VAL A 36 4.47 -13.81 3.97
C VAL A 36 3.12 -13.11 3.69
N ARG A 37 3.01 -11.83 3.99
CA ARG A 37 1.77 -11.04 3.81
C ARG A 37 1.73 -10.23 2.53
N THR A 38 2.89 -10.01 1.90
CA THR A 38 3.00 -9.35 0.59
C THR A 38 3.00 -10.36 -0.57
N GLY A 39 3.21 -11.65 -0.27
CA GLY A 39 3.30 -12.71 -1.28
C GLY A 39 4.73 -13.00 -1.77
N ASP A 40 5.69 -12.20 -1.36
CA ASP A 40 7.08 -12.23 -1.86
C ASP A 40 7.99 -13.12 -0.97
N ILE A 41 7.43 -14.11 -0.29
CA ILE A 41 8.14 -14.92 0.73
C ILE A 41 9.33 -15.72 0.15
N SER A 42 9.28 -16.06 -1.12
CA SER A 42 10.36 -16.80 -1.83
C SER A 42 11.48 -15.88 -2.29
N ASP A 43 11.29 -14.58 -2.28
CA ASP A 43 12.24 -13.65 -2.86
C ASP A 43 13.39 -13.37 -1.89
N MET A 44 14.61 -13.40 -2.43
CA MET A 44 15.81 -12.96 -1.73
C MET A 44 16.26 -11.64 -2.32
N ILE A 45 15.92 -10.56 -1.63
CA ILE A 45 16.08 -9.20 -2.16
C ILE A 45 17.39 -8.59 -1.66
N THR A 46 18.34 -8.34 -2.57
CA THR A 46 19.56 -7.58 -2.26
C THR A 46 19.25 -6.08 -2.21
N VAL A 47 20.11 -5.32 -1.54
CA VAL A 47 19.97 -3.86 -1.48
C VAL A 47 20.05 -3.24 -2.88
N ASP A 48 20.90 -3.75 -3.76
CA ASP A 48 21.04 -3.24 -5.12
C ASP A 48 19.82 -3.54 -5.98
N ALA A 49 19.27 -4.76 -5.91
CA ALA A 49 18.03 -5.11 -6.59
C ALA A 49 16.86 -4.22 -6.07
N GLN A 50 16.82 -3.97 -4.76
CA GLN A 50 15.81 -3.07 -4.18
C GLN A 50 15.99 -1.63 -4.65
N ARG A 51 17.23 -1.18 -4.83
CA ARG A 51 17.53 0.17 -5.35
C ARG A 51 17.05 0.34 -6.79
N GLU A 52 17.33 -0.62 -7.65
CA GLU A 52 16.85 -0.61 -9.03
C GLU A 52 15.33 -0.64 -9.09
N TYR A 53 14.70 -1.49 -8.28
CA TYR A 53 13.25 -1.57 -8.19
C TYR A 53 12.62 -0.24 -7.76
N LEU A 54 13.14 0.41 -6.72
CA LEU A 54 12.63 1.70 -6.23
C LEU A 54 12.78 2.81 -7.27
N ASN A 55 13.90 2.83 -8.01
CA ASN A 55 14.09 3.80 -9.11
C ASN A 55 13.04 3.65 -10.21
N GLY A 56 12.61 2.42 -10.53
CA GLY A 56 11.58 2.14 -11.54
C GLY A 56 10.14 2.26 -11.04
N MET A 57 9.91 2.34 -9.73
CA MET A 57 8.55 2.25 -9.15
C MET A 57 7.58 3.31 -9.65
N ASN A 58 8.08 4.51 -9.97
CA ASN A 58 7.26 5.62 -10.41
C ASN A 58 7.12 5.73 -11.95
N GLU A 59 7.78 4.87 -12.72
CA GLU A 59 7.70 4.89 -14.20
C GLU A 59 6.33 4.41 -14.72
N GLY A 60 5.65 3.52 -13.98
CA GLY A 60 4.35 2.96 -14.35
C GLY A 60 3.29 3.04 -13.25
N GLY A 61 3.50 3.88 -12.22
CA GLY A 61 2.62 3.99 -11.07
C GLY A 61 2.97 5.15 -10.16
N TYR A 62 2.46 5.08 -8.94
CA TYR A 62 2.75 6.04 -7.87
C TYR A 62 3.15 5.28 -6.62
N ALA A 63 4.37 5.48 -6.16
CA ALA A 63 4.92 4.85 -4.98
C ALA A 63 5.33 5.90 -3.94
N PHE A 64 4.98 5.63 -2.69
CA PHE A 64 5.25 6.51 -1.57
C PHE A 64 5.79 5.73 -0.38
N TYR A 65 6.68 6.35 0.36
CA TYR A 65 6.95 5.98 1.74
C TYR A 65 5.81 6.47 2.63
N ILE A 66 5.42 5.65 3.58
CA ILE A 66 4.56 6.06 4.69
C ILE A 66 5.48 6.58 5.79
N ILE A 67 5.36 7.86 6.10
CA ILE A 67 6.18 8.51 7.12
C ILE A 67 5.30 8.78 8.34
N ASP A 68 5.77 8.37 9.51
CA ASP A 68 5.12 8.69 10.79
C ASP A 68 5.26 10.19 11.08
N SER A 69 4.13 10.88 11.29
CA SER A 69 4.12 12.33 11.56
C SER A 69 4.74 12.73 12.90
N GLU A 70 4.84 11.80 13.86
CA GLU A 70 5.35 12.07 15.20
C GLU A 70 6.88 12.16 15.26
N ASN A 71 7.57 11.29 14.51
CA ASN A 71 9.04 11.18 14.57
C ASN A 71 9.74 11.35 13.22
N ASP A 72 8.99 11.60 12.17
CA ASP A 72 9.49 11.81 10.80
C ASP A 72 10.26 10.57 10.26
N GLU A 73 9.83 9.36 10.65
CA GLU A 73 10.43 8.11 10.22
C GLU A 73 9.61 7.39 9.15
N ALA A 74 10.30 6.86 8.14
CA ALA A 74 9.69 5.95 7.17
C ALA A 74 9.37 4.61 7.85
N ILE A 75 8.11 4.19 7.80
CA ILE A 75 7.61 2.99 8.49
C ILE A 75 7.02 1.94 7.55
N GLY A 76 6.82 2.28 6.29
CA GLY A 76 6.24 1.38 5.29
C GLY A 76 6.25 1.96 3.89
N VAL A 77 5.67 1.22 2.97
CA VAL A 77 5.50 1.60 1.57
C VAL A 77 4.04 1.42 1.16
N ILE A 78 3.53 2.35 0.37
CA ILE A 78 2.21 2.28 -0.26
C ILE A 78 2.33 2.71 -1.72
N ARG A 79 1.61 2.02 -2.63
CA ARG A 79 1.73 2.27 -4.06
C ARG A 79 0.44 1.98 -4.82
N LEU A 80 0.24 2.72 -5.92
CA LEU A 80 -0.70 2.37 -6.99
C LEU A 80 0.09 1.81 -8.16
N MET A 81 -0.27 0.63 -8.63
CA MET A 81 0.38 -0.09 -9.72
C MET A 81 -0.65 -0.61 -10.71
N ARG A 82 -0.19 -1.11 -11.87
CA ARG A 82 -1.05 -1.60 -12.95
C ARG A 82 -2.13 -0.59 -13.34
N ILE A 83 -1.75 0.70 -13.42
CA ILE A 83 -2.69 1.78 -13.69
C ILE A 83 -3.14 1.72 -15.14
N SER A 84 -4.43 1.68 -15.36
CA SER A 84 -5.06 1.87 -16.67
C SER A 84 -5.75 3.23 -16.71
N HIS A 85 -5.18 4.18 -17.43
CA HIS A 85 -5.81 5.49 -17.63
C HIS A 85 -7.06 5.40 -18.53
N ILE A 86 -7.10 4.42 -19.44
CA ILE A 86 -8.26 4.18 -20.31
C ILE A 86 -9.45 3.66 -19.49
N HIS A 87 -9.21 2.64 -18.67
CA HIS A 87 -10.25 2.03 -17.84
C HIS A 87 -10.37 2.66 -16.45
N ARG A 88 -9.47 3.60 -16.12
CA ARG A 88 -9.48 4.38 -14.88
C ARG A 88 -9.48 3.50 -13.63
N ASN A 89 -8.60 2.49 -13.62
CA ASN A 89 -8.43 1.57 -12.50
C ASN A 89 -6.95 1.37 -12.13
N ALA A 90 -6.71 0.86 -10.94
CA ALA A 90 -5.38 0.51 -10.45
C ALA A 90 -5.46 -0.62 -9.41
N VAL A 91 -4.29 -1.15 -9.06
CA VAL A 91 -4.12 -2.03 -7.91
C VAL A 91 -3.32 -1.31 -6.83
N LEU A 92 -3.83 -1.35 -5.62
CA LEU A 92 -3.20 -0.81 -4.42
C LEU A 92 -2.37 -1.90 -3.73
N GLY A 93 -1.12 -1.61 -3.44
CA GLY A 93 -0.26 -2.41 -2.59
C GLY A 93 0.24 -1.60 -1.39
N MET A 94 0.26 -2.22 -0.20
CA MET A 94 0.77 -1.55 1.00
C MET A 94 1.34 -2.56 2.00
N PHE A 95 2.40 -2.16 2.67
CA PHE A 95 2.85 -2.83 3.89
C PHE A 95 3.43 -1.83 4.91
N ILE A 96 3.27 -2.14 6.19
CA ILE A 96 3.99 -1.51 7.30
C ILE A 96 5.14 -2.43 7.67
N GLY A 97 6.37 -2.00 7.37
CA GLY A 97 7.59 -2.75 7.65
C GLY A 97 7.92 -2.76 9.15
N ASP A 98 7.85 -1.58 9.78
CA ASP A 98 8.10 -1.47 11.21
C ASP A 98 6.93 -2.02 12.05
N SER A 99 7.22 -3.09 12.81
CA SER A 99 6.22 -3.75 13.66
C SER A 99 5.67 -2.85 14.77
N ASN A 100 6.46 -1.89 15.26
CA ASN A 100 6.08 -1.00 16.36
C ASN A 100 5.01 0.02 15.97
N HIS A 101 4.83 0.24 14.65
CA HIS A 101 3.85 1.17 14.08
C HIS A 101 2.56 0.48 13.59
N ARG A 102 2.44 -0.83 13.81
CA ARG A 102 1.22 -1.59 13.47
C ARG A 102 0.13 -1.36 14.52
N ASN A 103 -1.15 -1.49 14.12
CA ASN A 103 -2.35 -1.33 14.97
C ASN A 103 -2.60 0.10 15.53
N LYS A 104 -1.89 1.11 15.05
CA LYS A 104 -2.06 2.52 15.45
C LYS A 104 -3.00 3.33 14.54
N GLY A 105 -3.59 2.68 13.54
CA GLY A 105 -4.47 3.34 12.56
C GLY A 105 -3.74 3.96 11.37
N ILE A 106 -2.39 3.99 11.38
CA ILE A 106 -1.57 4.62 10.33
C ILE A 106 -1.84 3.99 8.95
N GLY A 107 -1.92 2.64 8.85
CA GLY A 107 -2.23 1.98 7.59
C GLY A 107 -3.60 2.37 7.02
N THR A 108 -4.59 2.59 7.89
CA THR A 108 -5.92 3.06 7.47
C THR A 108 -5.84 4.47 6.90
N GLU A 109 -5.14 5.38 7.58
CA GLU A 109 -4.97 6.75 7.12
C GLU A 109 -4.15 6.82 5.82
N ALA A 110 -3.02 6.13 5.75
CA ALA A 110 -2.21 6.05 4.52
C ALA A 110 -3.03 5.56 3.31
N THR A 111 -3.89 4.54 3.54
CA THR A 111 -4.78 4.05 2.48
C THR A 111 -5.81 5.10 2.07
N LYS A 112 -6.39 5.85 3.00
CA LYS A 112 -7.32 6.94 2.70
C LYS A 112 -6.64 8.06 1.90
N LEU A 113 -5.42 8.46 2.28
CA LEU A 113 -4.65 9.47 1.56
C LEU A 113 -4.38 9.08 0.11
N ILE A 114 -3.97 7.84 -0.15
CA ILE A 114 -3.70 7.40 -1.52
C ILE A 114 -4.99 7.18 -2.33
N LEU A 115 -6.09 6.80 -1.71
CA LEU A 115 -7.40 6.71 -2.38
C LEU A 115 -7.93 8.08 -2.76
N ASP A 116 -7.80 9.08 -1.89
CA ASP A 116 -8.13 10.46 -2.20
C ASP A 116 -7.33 10.97 -3.41
N PHE A 117 -6.03 10.70 -3.43
CA PHE A 117 -5.18 10.99 -4.58
C PHE A 117 -5.63 10.23 -5.84
N ALA A 118 -5.95 8.93 -5.71
CA ALA A 118 -6.38 8.08 -6.81
C ALA A 118 -7.68 8.58 -7.45
N PHE A 119 -8.66 8.95 -6.64
CA PHE A 119 -9.98 9.33 -7.13
C PHE A 119 -10.08 10.80 -7.53
N ASN A 120 -9.50 11.70 -6.73
CA ASN A 120 -9.69 13.13 -6.86
C ASN A 120 -8.56 13.86 -7.61
N VAL A 121 -7.37 13.25 -7.75
CA VAL A 121 -6.26 13.85 -8.51
C VAL A 121 -6.05 13.15 -9.84
N ILE A 122 -5.81 11.82 -9.83
CA ILE A 122 -5.56 11.06 -11.06
C ILE A 122 -6.83 10.48 -11.68
N ASN A 123 -8.00 10.78 -11.09
CA ASN A 123 -9.33 10.54 -11.64
C ASN A 123 -9.61 9.05 -11.96
N LEU A 124 -9.16 8.15 -11.10
CA LEU A 124 -9.52 6.73 -11.19
C LEU A 124 -10.99 6.50 -10.78
N ARG A 125 -11.54 5.35 -11.15
CA ARG A 125 -12.91 4.94 -10.80
C ARG A 125 -12.97 3.70 -9.94
N ASN A 126 -11.95 2.85 -10.01
CA ASN A 126 -11.87 1.60 -9.26
C ASN A 126 -10.44 1.40 -8.77
N VAL A 127 -10.29 1.05 -7.51
CA VAL A 127 -9.01 0.63 -6.93
C VAL A 127 -9.21 -0.73 -6.29
N MET A 128 -8.45 -1.72 -6.76
CA MET A 128 -8.48 -3.09 -6.25
C MET A 128 -7.29 -3.34 -5.32
N ILE A 129 -7.45 -4.25 -4.37
CA ILE A 129 -6.37 -4.87 -3.62
C ILE A 129 -6.45 -6.39 -3.70
N GLU A 130 -5.30 -7.02 -3.60
CA GLU A 130 -5.10 -8.46 -3.50
C GLU A 130 -4.51 -8.75 -2.12
N THR A 131 -5.07 -9.72 -1.40
CA THR A 131 -4.56 -10.15 -0.10
C THR A 131 -4.85 -11.63 0.11
N PHE A 132 -4.50 -12.18 1.27
CA PHE A 132 -4.64 -13.60 1.56
C PHE A 132 -5.66 -13.82 2.68
N SER A 133 -6.38 -14.95 2.65
CA SER A 133 -7.43 -15.25 3.63
C SER A 133 -6.93 -15.29 5.08
N PHE A 134 -5.66 -15.62 5.31
CA PHE A 134 -5.05 -15.56 6.65
C PHE A 134 -4.69 -14.13 7.10
N ASN A 135 -4.69 -13.15 6.19
CA ASN A 135 -4.35 -11.77 6.51
C ASN A 135 -5.61 -10.97 6.92
N GLU A 136 -6.30 -11.47 7.95
CA GLU A 136 -7.54 -10.87 8.47
C GLU A 136 -7.38 -9.37 8.77
N ARG A 137 -6.18 -8.96 9.17
CA ARG A 137 -5.89 -7.56 9.46
C ARG A 137 -6.03 -6.67 8.23
N ALA A 138 -5.49 -7.09 7.08
CA ALA A 138 -5.62 -6.35 5.83
C ALA A 138 -7.08 -6.35 5.37
N ILE A 139 -7.77 -7.50 5.44
CA ILE A 139 -9.19 -7.62 5.09
C ILE A 139 -10.04 -6.68 5.94
N ASN A 140 -9.83 -6.66 7.26
CA ASN A 140 -10.59 -5.80 8.18
C ASN A 140 -10.28 -4.31 7.97
N LEU A 141 -9.02 -3.95 7.67
CA LEU A 141 -8.66 -2.59 7.30
C LEU A 141 -9.40 -2.15 6.05
N CYS A 142 -9.40 -2.97 5.00
CA CYS A 142 -10.08 -2.68 3.75
C CYS A 142 -11.60 -2.54 3.94
N LYS A 143 -12.24 -3.46 4.66
CA LYS A 143 -13.67 -3.38 4.99
C LYS A 143 -14.02 -2.09 5.73
N LYS A 144 -13.17 -1.67 6.68
CA LYS A 144 -13.36 -0.43 7.44
C LYS A 144 -13.33 0.82 6.56
N ILE A 145 -12.55 0.80 5.48
CA ILE A 145 -12.43 1.93 4.53
C ILE A 145 -13.60 1.94 3.53
N GLY A 146 -14.24 0.79 3.30
CA GLY A 146 -15.34 0.65 2.35
C GLY A 146 -15.07 -0.28 1.18
N PHE A 147 -13.92 -0.97 1.14
CA PHE A 147 -13.68 -2.00 0.15
C PHE A 147 -14.67 -3.15 0.29
N LYS A 148 -15.11 -3.68 -0.84
CA LYS A 148 -15.98 -4.84 -0.95
C LYS A 148 -15.19 -6.03 -1.47
N GLU A 149 -15.44 -7.21 -0.91
CA GLU A 149 -14.87 -8.45 -1.44
C GLU A 149 -15.58 -8.79 -2.75
N ILE A 150 -14.81 -8.93 -3.83
CA ILE A 150 -15.32 -9.21 -5.18
C ILE A 150 -15.06 -10.63 -5.63
N GLY A 151 -14.23 -11.38 -4.91
CA GLY A 151 -13.98 -12.78 -5.21
C GLY A 151 -12.81 -13.37 -4.46
N ARG A 152 -12.68 -14.70 -4.64
CA ARG A 152 -11.57 -15.49 -4.09
C ARG A 152 -11.06 -16.49 -5.10
N ARG A 153 -9.74 -16.62 -5.15
CA ARG A 153 -9.06 -17.73 -5.80
C ARG A 153 -8.74 -18.77 -4.73
N ARG A 154 -9.48 -19.88 -4.77
CA ARG A 154 -9.41 -20.91 -3.71
C ARG A 154 -8.07 -21.64 -3.73
N ASN A 155 -7.50 -21.89 -2.54
CA ASN A 155 -6.27 -22.67 -2.33
C ASN A 155 -5.10 -22.20 -3.24
N ALA A 156 -5.03 -20.89 -3.50
CA ALA A 156 -4.05 -20.31 -4.40
C ALA A 156 -2.67 -20.14 -3.76
N ILE A 157 -2.63 -20.15 -2.43
CA ILE A 157 -1.41 -19.89 -1.64
C ILE A 157 -1.14 -21.09 -0.76
N ILE A 158 0.07 -21.61 -0.83
CA ILE A 158 0.50 -22.77 -0.03
C ILE A 158 1.73 -22.37 0.79
N TYR A 159 1.59 -22.47 2.12
CA TYR A 159 2.71 -22.30 3.04
C TYR A 159 2.81 -23.53 3.96
N GLY A 160 3.87 -24.32 3.76
CA GLY A 160 4.01 -25.63 4.41
C GLY A 160 2.88 -26.55 3.99
N ASN A 161 2.09 -27.04 4.97
CA ASN A 161 0.93 -27.90 4.74
C ASN A 161 -0.41 -27.15 4.77
N ASN A 162 -0.37 -25.80 4.81
CA ASN A 162 -1.57 -24.99 4.89
C ASN A 162 -1.88 -24.38 3.51
N GLU A 163 -3.16 -24.41 3.14
CA GLU A 163 -3.69 -23.82 1.92
C GLU A 163 -4.56 -22.61 2.27
N PHE A 164 -4.39 -21.52 1.52
CA PHE A 164 -5.12 -20.29 1.75
C PHE A 164 -5.67 -19.73 0.45
N ASP A 165 -6.80 -19.01 0.54
CA ASP A 165 -7.35 -18.29 -0.59
C ASP A 165 -6.60 -16.97 -0.82
N GLU A 166 -6.49 -16.59 -2.08
CA GLU A 166 -6.23 -15.22 -2.46
C GLU A 166 -7.56 -14.46 -2.52
N VAL A 167 -7.63 -13.34 -1.84
CA VAL A 167 -8.86 -12.54 -1.67
C VAL A 167 -8.73 -11.24 -2.46
N PHE A 168 -9.69 -10.99 -3.34
CA PHE A 168 -9.77 -9.76 -4.13
C PHE A 168 -10.83 -8.84 -3.55
N MET A 169 -10.45 -7.59 -3.31
CA MET A 169 -11.36 -6.56 -2.82
C MET A 169 -11.20 -5.29 -3.64
N ASP A 170 -12.27 -4.57 -3.88
CA ASP A 170 -12.22 -3.28 -4.57
C ASP A 170 -13.02 -2.19 -3.86
N ILE A 171 -12.75 -0.95 -4.25
CA ILE A 171 -13.54 0.22 -3.88
C ILE A 171 -13.74 1.11 -5.11
N LEU A 172 -14.96 1.57 -5.29
CA LEU A 172 -15.29 2.53 -6.33
C LEU A 172 -15.14 3.97 -5.81
N ASN A 173 -14.88 4.91 -6.70
CA ASN A 173 -14.86 6.32 -6.34
C ASN A 173 -16.19 6.80 -5.75
N THR A 174 -17.31 6.16 -6.09
CA THR A 174 -18.64 6.42 -5.53
C THR A 174 -18.85 5.88 -4.13
N ASP A 175 -18.02 4.95 -3.69
CA ASP A 175 -18.05 4.38 -2.33
C ASP A 175 -17.11 5.14 -1.37
N PHE A 176 -16.25 6.02 -1.90
CA PHE A 176 -15.28 6.81 -1.14
C PHE A 176 -15.73 8.27 -1.01
N HIS A 177 -15.99 8.73 0.21
CA HIS A 177 -16.59 10.04 0.47
C HIS A 177 -15.65 11.02 1.18
N GLU A 178 -14.43 10.64 1.46
CA GLU A 178 -13.42 11.49 2.10
C GLU A 178 -12.60 12.23 1.04
N SER A 179 -12.34 13.53 1.24
CA SER A 179 -11.45 14.29 0.36
C SER A 179 -10.70 15.35 1.12
N ILE A 180 -9.43 15.06 1.41
CA ILE A 180 -8.46 16.03 1.96
C ILE A 180 -8.12 17.07 0.89
N ILE A 181 -8.06 16.65 -0.37
CA ILE A 181 -7.71 17.51 -1.51
C ILE A 181 -8.79 18.56 -1.73
N CYS A 182 -10.06 18.20 -1.60
CA CYS A 182 -11.15 19.17 -1.70
C CYS A 182 -11.16 20.19 -0.54
N GLU A 183 -10.55 19.88 0.60
CA GLU A 183 -10.40 20.82 1.70
C GLU A 183 -9.34 21.89 1.42
N VAL A 184 -8.30 21.55 0.70
CA VAL A 184 -7.25 22.49 0.28
C VAL A 184 -7.74 23.49 -0.77
N LEU A 185 -8.85 23.18 -1.47
CA LEU A 185 -9.45 24.04 -2.49
C LEU A 185 -10.51 25.02 -1.95
N LYS A 186 -10.81 24.97 -0.65
CA LYS A 186 -11.74 25.89 0.03
C LYS A 186 -10.99 27.09 0.61
#